data_10de8c7d19b31216890f36a08003ab35
#
_entry.id   10de8c7d19b31216890f36a08003ab35
#
_cell.length_a   1.000
_cell.length_b   1.000
_cell.length_c   1.000
_cell.angle_alpha   90.00
_cell.angle_beta   90.00
_cell.angle_gamma   90.00
#
_symmetry.space_group_name_H-M   'P 1'
#
loop_
_entity.id
_entity.type
_entity.pdbx_description
1 polymer ?
#
loop_
_entity_poly.entity_id
_entity_poly.type
_entity_poly.pdbx_seq_one_letter_code
_entity_poly.pdbx_strand_id
1 'polypeptide(L)'
;MLKQIKNFLIMTLSITIMAIGVYYFKFPNNFTFGGVTGAAVVFAKITPLSASMFSTIVNMLLLVVGFFFLGKGFAIKTTYATILLSVELLVLEKLDPLTHPLSNEPMLELIFAIALPAIASALLFYVGASSGGTDVIAMIVKKYAHVENIGMALFLTELVMIIIACFVFDIKTALYSFVGLVVKSFMIDAIIENIMLRKSIMLICDDKDVICDYITNTLEKSATYVEARGAYTGERNYIVFSTLTKKQAIELRSFIHQNKLHAFMSVMSTSEVFGKGFSSL
;
A
#
# COMPACT_ATOMS: atom_id res chain seq x y z
N MET A 1 -5.37 -19.23 10.72
CA MET A 1 -4.43 -19.93 9.85
C MET A 1 -4.49 -19.41 8.41
N LEU A 2 -5.62 -19.47 7.71
CA LEU A 2 -5.79 -18.96 6.32
C LEU A 2 -5.36 -17.47 6.13
N LYS A 3 -5.72 -16.58 7.06
CA LYS A 3 -5.34 -15.14 7.01
C LYS A 3 -3.82 -14.95 7.12
N GLN A 4 -3.13 -15.76 7.90
CA GLN A 4 -1.67 -15.69 8.05
C GLN A 4 -0.96 -16.16 6.79
N ILE A 5 -1.42 -17.27 6.20
CA ILE A 5 -0.90 -17.78 4.92
C ILE A 5 -1.10 -16.76 3.80
N LYS A 6 -2.30 -16.16 3.72
CA LYS A 6 -2.58 -15.10 2.75
C LYS A 6 -1.64 -13.89 2.90
N ASN A 7 -1.43 -13.41 4.14
CA ASN A 7 -0.53 -12.30 4.38
C ASN A 7 0.92 -12.64 4.01
N PHE A 8 1.37 -13.86 4.30
CA PHE A 8 2.69 -14.34 3.93
C PHE A 8 2.89 -14.35 2.40
N LEU A 9 1.91 -14.89 1.66
CA LEU A 9 1.95 -14.90 0.19
C LEU A 9 1.95 -13.47 -0.39
N ILE A 10 1.13 -12.57 0.16
CA ILE A 10 1.14 -11.15 -0.26
C ILE A 10 2.51 -10.54 -0.03
N MET A 11 3.14 -10.76 1.13
CA MET A 11 4.46 -10.22 1.44
C MET A 11 5.53 -10.75 0.48
N THR A 12 5.58 -12.06 0.23
CA THR A 12 6.55 -12.67 -0.69
C THR A 12 6.38 -12.11 -2.09
N LEU A 13 5.15 -12.12 -2.64
CA LEU A 13 4.88 -11.59 -3.97
C LEU A 13 5.24 -10.10 -4.08
N SER A 14 4.90 -9.31 -3.06
CA SER A 14 5.23 -7.88 -3.05
C SER A 14 6.74 -7.66 -3.07
N ILE A 15 7.51 -8.40 -2.30
CA ILE A 15 8.97 -8.26 -2.29
C ILE A 15 9.57 -8.64 -3.64
N THR A 16 9.14 -9.73 -4.25
CA THR A 16 9.62 -10.12 -5.59
C THR A 16 9.31 -9.04 -6.64
N ILE A 17 8.09 -8.46 -6.63
CA ILE A 17 7.73 -7.34 -7.50
C ILE A 17 8.65 -6.14 -7.24
N MET A 18 8.93 -5.83 -5.96
CA MET A 18 9.83 -4.74 -5.57
C MET A 18 11.25 -4.99 -6.06
N ALA A 19 11.79 -6.18 -5.85
CA ALA A 19 13.14 -6.55 -6.27
C ALA A 19 13.32 -6.39 -7.78
N ILE A 20 12.36 -6.85 -8.57
CA ILE A 20 12.33 -6.67 -10.03
C ILE A 20 12.36 -5.18 -10.40
N GLY A 21 11.47 -4.37 -9.80
CA GLY A 21 11.39 -2.94 -10.08
C GLY A 21 12.65 -2.18 -9.70
N VAL A 22 13.27 -2.54 -8.58
CA VAL A 22 14.51 -1.91 -8.10
C VAL A 22 15.71 -2.36 -8.93
N TYR A 23 15.86 -3.65 -9.14
CA TYR A 23 17.07 -4.21 -9.77
C TYR A 23 17.12 -3.88 -11.27
N TYR A 24 16.04 -4.15 -12.01
CA TYR A 24 16.05 -4.03 -13.46
C TYR A 24 15.83 -2.60 -13.97
N PHE A 25 15.06 -1.78 -13.25
CA PHE A 25 14.65 -0.47 -13.78
C PHE A 25 15.26 0.71 -13.02
N LYS A 26 15.51 0.56 -11.72
CA LYS A 26 15.97 1.66 -10.90
C LYS A 26 17.49 1.77 -10.85
N PHE A 27 18.19 0.68 -10.51
CA PHE A 27 19.63 0.67 -10.34
C PHE A 27 20.38 1.03 -11.61
N PRO A 28 20.09 0.45 -12.80
CA PRO A 28 20.82 0.76 -14.02
C PRO A 28 20.65 2.21 -14.50
N ASN A 29 19.49 2.82 -14.18
CA ASN A 29 19.19 4.22 -14.54
C ASN A 29 19.69 5.25 -13.52
N ASN A 30 20.32 4.83 -12.44
CA ASN A 30 20.78 5.69 -11.35
C ASN A 30 19.64 6.51 -10.70
N PHE A 31 18.40 6.00 -10.66
CA PHE A 31 17.31 6.68 -10.00
C PHE A 31 17.45 6.60 -8.47
N THR A 32 17.46 7.74 -7.79
CA THR A 32 17.81 7.87 -6.37
C THR A 32 16.64 7.96 -5.40
N PHE A 33 15.39 7.92 -5.88
CA PHE A 33 14.21 7.82 -5.01
C PHE A 33 14.06 6.42 -4.40
N GLY A 34 13.23 6.27 -3.37
CA GLY A 34 12.92 4.98 -2.77
C GLY A 34 13.87 4.59 -1.63
N GLY A 35 14.15 5.54 -0.78
CA GLY A 35 14.78 5.33 0.50
C GLY A 35 16.18 4.75 0.46
N VAL A 36 16.41 3.66 1.18
CA VAL A 36 17.75 3.01 1.23
C VAL A 36 18.20 2.52 -0.14
N THR A 37 17.28 2.02 -0.98
CA THR A 37 17.66 1.64 -2.35
C THR A 37 18.01 2.86 -3.21
N GLY A 38 17.47 4.05 -2.92
CA GLY A 38 17.88 5.32 -3.52
C GLY A 38 19.25 5.78 -3.01
N ALA A 39 19.47 5.71 -1.69
CA ALA A 39 20.77 5.96 -1.09
C ALA A 39 21.84 5.00 -1.66
N ALA A 40 21.51 3.74 -1.84
CA ALA A 40 22.41 2.74 -2.39
C ALA A 40 22.94 3.11 -3.78
N VAL A 41 22.09 3.70 -4.63
CA VAL A 41 22.52 4.21 -5.95
C VAL A 41 23.54 5.35 -5.81
N VAL A 42 23.32 6.29 -4.89
CA VAL A 42 24.26 7.38 -4.62
C VAL A 42 25.61 6.83 -4.12
N PHE A 43 25.56 5.95 -3.13
CA PHE A 43 26.79 5.38 -2.55
C PHE A 43 27.54 4.43 -3.49
N ALA A 44 26.84 3.68 -4.34
CA ALA A 44 27.49 2.85 -5.36
C ALA A 44 28.28 3.69 -6.39
N LYS A 45 27.90 4.96 -6.59
CA LYS A 45 28.63 5.88 -7.48
C LYS A 45 29.94 6.38 -6.87
N ILE A 46 30.01 6.53 -5.55
CA ILE A 46 31.16 7.13 -4.84
C ILE A 46 32.01 6.11 -4.09
N THR A 47 31.57 4.84 -4.04
CA THR A 47 32.29 3.74 -3.35
C THR A 47 32.37 2.51 -4.26
N PRO A 48 33.28 1.57 -4.01
CA PRO A 48 33.40 0.33 -4.79
C PRO A 48 32.27 -0.69 -4.45
N LEU A 49 31.36 -0.38 -3.54
CA LEU A 49 30.26 -1.28 -3.15
C LEU A 49 29.14 -1.24 -4.17
N SER A 50 28.56 -2.40 -4.50
CA SER A 50 27.35 -2.45 -5.31
C SER A 50 26.13 -1.88 -4.58
N ALA A 51 25.16 -1.39 -5.34
CA ALA A 51 23.91 -0.86 -4.76
C ALA A 51 23.16 -1.93 -3.95
N SER A 52 23.16 -3.19 -4.40
CA SER A 52 22.53 -4.30 -3.69
C SER A 52 23.20 -4.57 -2.35
N MET A 53 24.54 -4.59 -2.33
CA MET A 53 25.31 -4.84 -1.10
C MET A 53 25.14 -3.71 -0.08
N PHE A 54 25.25 -2.45 -0.52
CA PHE A 54 25.01 -1.30 0.35
C PHE A 54 23.58 -1.29 0.92
N SER A 55 22.59 -1.52 0.06
CA SER A 55 21.18 -1.60 0.48
C SER A 55 20.98 -2.68 1.55
N THR A 56 21.58 -3.84 1.37
CA THR A 56 21.51 -4.95 2.34
C THR A 56 22.06 -4.54 3.70
N ILE A 57 23.25 -3.95 3.75
CA ILE A 57 23.89 -3.54 5.01
C ILE A 57 23.02 -2.51 5.75
N VAL A 58 22.60 -1.46 5.06
CA VAL A 58 21.81 -0.39 5.69
C VAL A 58 20.43 -0.87 6.10
N ASN A 59 19.78 -1.72 5.31
CA ASN A 59 18.51 -2.32 5.66
C ASN A 59 18.59 -3.15 6.95
N MET A 60 19.66 -3.92 7.15
CA MET A 60 19.86 -4.69 8.38
C MET A 60 20.04 -3.77 9.61
N LEU A 61 20.76 -2.67 9.46
CA LEU A 61 20.92 -1.69 10.54
C LEU A 61 19.57 -1.01 10.91
N LEU A 62 18.82 -0.57 9.90
CA LEU A 62 17.54 0.10 10.13
C LEU A 62 16.45 -0.85 10.67
N LEU A 63 16.57 -2.15 10.40
CA LEU A 63 15.70 -3.16 10.99
C LEU A 63 15.79 -3.18 12.52
N VAL A 64 17.02 -3.08 13.05
CA VAL A 64 17.25 -3.02 14.51
C VAL A 64 16.54 -1.80 15.10
N VAL A 65 16.63 -0.64 14.45
CA VAL A 65 15.92 0.57 14.87
C VAL A 65 14.40 0.34 14.86
N GLY A 66 13.88 -0.22 13.78
CA GLY A 66 12.43 -0.50 13.63
C GLY A 66 11.88 -1.42 14.73
N PHE A 67 12.68 -2.37 15.19
CA PHE A 67 12.28 -3.28 16.26
C PHE A 67 11.93 -2.55 17.57
N PHE A 68 12.70 -1.52 17.92
CA PHE A 68 12.46 -0.76 19.15
C PHE A 68 11.27 0.20 19.08
N PHE A 69 10.98 0.78 17.91
CA PHE A 69 10.00 1.86 17.76
C PHE A 69 8.61 1.42 17.29
N LEU A 70 8.49 0.37 16.47
CA LEU A 70 7.25 0.02 15.77
C LEU A 70 6.53 -1.23 16.33
N GLY A 71 7.14 -1.89 17.31
CA GLY A 71 6.56 -3.05 17.99
C GLY A 71 6.80 -4.39 17.29
N LYS A 72 6.67 -5.49 18.09
CA LYS A 72 7.08 -6.85 17.69
C LYS A 72 6.37 -7.37 16.44
N GLY A 73 5.07 -7.10 16.30
CA GLY A 73 4.28 -7.65 15.18
C GLY A 73 4.68 -7.07 13.81
N PHE A 74 4.94 -5.77 13.75
CA PHE A 74 5.47 -5.10 12.57
C PHE A 74 6.91 -5.55 12.30
N ALA A 75 7.75 -5.56 13.34
CA ALA A 75 9.15 -5.91 13.23
C ALA A 75 9.38 -7.31 12.63
N ILE A 76 8.67 -8.34 13.11
CA ILE A 76 8.83 -9.72 12.60
C ILE A 76 8.52 -9.80 11.10
N LYS A 77 7.42 -9.18 10.66
CA LYS A 77 7.03 -9.17 9.25
C LYS A 77 8.02 -8.39 8.38
N THR A 78 8.45 -7.24 8.88
CA THR A 78 9.45 -6.41 8.20
C THR A 78 10.81 -7.10 8.14
N THR A 79 11.21 -7.83 9.18
CA THR A 79 12.43 -8.65 9.16
C THR A 79 12.40 -9.65 8.01
N TYR A 80 11.30 -10.41 7.90
CA TYR A 80 11.14 -11.34 6.79
C TYR A 80 11.24 -10.64 5.42
N ALA A 81 10.49 -9.56 5.25
CA ALA A 81 10.46 -8.80 3.99
C ALA A 81 11.83 -8.21 3.63
N THR A 82 12.53 -7.63 4.62
CA THR A 82 13.86 -7.04 4.44
C THR A 82 14.92 -8.08 4.06
N ILE A 83 14.92 -9.23 4.73
CA ILE A 83 15.86 -10.33 4.42
C ILE A 83 15.59 -10.86 3.02
N LEU A 84 14.31 -11.10 2.67
CA LEU A 84 13.95 -11.61 1.36
C LEU A 84 14.34 -10.63 0.25
N LEU A 85 14.04 -9.32 0.40
CA LEU A 85 14.46 -8.30 -0.56
C LEU A 85 15.98 -8.28 -0.75
N SER A 86 16.73 -8.32 0.35
CA SER A 86 18.19 -8.29 0.31
C SER A 86 18.74 -9.52 -0.41
N VAL A 87 18.19 -10.70 -0.12
CA VAL A 87 18.60 -11.96 -0.80
C VAL A 87 18.25 -11.90 -2.29
N GLU A 88 17.03 -11.47 -2.64
CA GLU A 88 16.61 -11.38 -4.05
C GLU A 88 17.47 -10.39 -4.84
N LEU A 89 17.79 -9.21 -4.29
CA LEU A 89 18.67 -8.24 -4.96
C LEU A 89 20.08 -8.80 -5.18
N LEU A 90 20.67 -9.47 -4.18
CA LEU A 90 21.99 -10.08 -4.31
C LEU A 90 22.01 -11.28 -5.28
N VAL A 91 20.93 -12.06 -5.30
CA VAL A 91 20.76 -13.18 -6.23
C VAL A 91 20.62 -12.67 -7.67
N LEU A 92 19.78 -11.65 -7.89
CA LEU A 92 19.62 -11.03 -9.21
C LEU A 92 20.94 -10.45 -9.72
N GLU A 93 21.69 -9.74 -8.86
CA GLU A 93 23.00 -9.18 -9.21
C GLU A 93 24.01 -10.26 -9.61
N LYS A 94 23.94 -11.44 -9.00
CA LYS A 94 24.83 -12.56 -9.31
C LYS A 94 24.40 -13.34 -10.57
N LEU A 95 23.09 -13.49 -10.79
CA LEU A 95 22.56 -14.27 -11.91
C LEU A 95 22.52 -13.48 -13.21
N ASP A 96 22.23 -12.20 -13.14
CA ASP A 96 22.07 -11.31 -14.31
C ASP A 96 22.71 -9.94 -14.01
N PRO A 97 24.05 -9.84 -14.04
CA PRO A 97 24.74 -8.61 -13.70
C PRO A 97 24.48 -7.52 -14.76
N LEU A 98 23.61 -6.59 -14.46
CA LEU A 98 23.26 -5.47 -15.34
C LEU A 98 24.29 -4.35 -15.24
N THR A 99 24.86 -3.97 -16.39
CA THR A 99 25.81 -2.86 -16.51
C THR A 99 25.21 -1.63 -17.17
N HIS A 100 24.03 -1.76 -17.77
CA HIS A 100 23.32 -0.70 -18.50
C HIS A 100 21.80 -0.90 -18.40
N PRO A 101 21.00 0.17 -18.61
CA PRO A 101 19.55 0.09 -18.67
C PRO A 101 19.03 -0.94 -19.69
N LEU A 102 17.85 -1.50 -19.44
CA LEU A 102 17.22 -2.49 -20.33
C LEU A 102 16.79 -1.87 -21.66
N SER A 103 16.46 -0.58 -21.65
CA SER A 103 16.06 0.18 -22.84
C SER A 103 16.85 1.50 -22.89
N ASN A 104 16.83 2.13 -24.07
CA ASN A 104 17.41 3.48 -24.25
C ASN A 104 16.40 4.60 -23.93
N GLU A 105 15.29 4.25 -23.27
CA GLU A 105 14.19 5.15 -22.98
C GLU A 105 14.01 5.35 -21.45
N PRO A 106 14.77 6.26 -20.82
CA PRO A 106 14.75 6.43 -19.37
C PRO A 106 13.37 6.75 -18.80
N MET A 107 12.51 7.44 -19.57
CA MET A 107 11.15 7.77 -19.12
C MET A 107 10.27 6.53 -19.05
N LEU A 108 10.42 5.59 -19.98
CA LEU A 108 9.71 4.32 -19.95
C LEU A 108 10.15 3.49 -18.73
N GLU A 109 11.45 3.40 -18.50
CA GLU A 109 12.00 2.65 -17.36
C GLU A 109 11.63 3.31 -16.02
N LEU A 110 11.53 4.63 -15.97
CA LEU A 110 11.07 5.37 -14.79
C LEU A 110 9.65 4.94 -14.37
N ILE A 111 8.74 4.71 -15.33
CA ILE A 111 7.38 4.24 -15.05
C ILE A 111 7.40 2.91 -14.30
N PHE A 112 8.21 1.94 -14.76
CA PHE A 112 8.34 0.65 -14.08
C PHE A 112 9.10 0.76 -12.76
N ALA A 113 10.13 1.60 -12.68
CA ALA A 113 10.88 1.88 -11.46
C ALA A 113 10.01 2.52 -10.36
N ILE A 114 8.93 3.20 -10.73
CA ILE A 114 7.94 3.77 -9.81
C ILE A 114 6.85 2.75 -9.50
N ALA A 115 6.19 2.22 -10.55
CA ALA A 115 4.96 1.45 -10.40
C ALA A 115 5.17 0.16 -9.61
N LEU A 116 6.22 -0.62 -9.93
CA LEU A 116 6.47 -1.90 -9.27
C LEU A 116 6.77 -1.73 -7.77
N PRO A 117 7.72 -0.86 -7.34
CA PRO A 117 7.94 -0.63 -5.92
C PRO A 117 6.78 0.06 -5.20
N ALA A 118 6.01 0.94 -5.87
CA ALA A 118 4.87 1.58 -5.23
C ALA A 118 3.75 0.58 -4.92
N ILE A 119 3.39 -0.29 -5.87
CA ILE A 119 2.43 -1.38 -5.66
C ILE A 119 2.91 -2.31 -4.53
N ALA A 120 4.18 -2.70 -4.57
CA ALA A 120 4.79 -3.57 -3.57
C ALA A 120 4.76 -2.95 -2.17
N SER A 121 5.21 -1.69 -2.02
CA SER A 121 5.18 -0.97 -0.74
C SER A 121 3.76 -0.82 -0.20
N ALA A 122 2.80 -0.45 -1.05
CA ALA A 122 1.40 -0.32 -0.64
C ALA A 122 0.83 -1.64 -0.09
N LEU A 123 1.10 -2.77 -0.77
CA LEU A 123 0.68 -4.09 -0.30
C LEU A 123 1.37 -4.51 1.00
N LEU A 124 2.66 -4.20 1.17
CA LEU A 124 3.39 -4.45 2.41
C LEU A 124 2.80 -3.65 3.57
N PHE A 125 2.56 -2.34 3.39
CA PHE A 125 1.94 -1.50 4.42
C PHE A 125 0.52 -1.97 4.76
N TYR A 126 -0.25 -2.40 3.77
CA TYR A 126 -1.59 -2.97 3.99
C TYR A 126 -1.59 -4.21 4.90
N VAL A 127 -0.58 -5.09 4.79
CA VAL A 127 -0.46 -6.26 5.69
C VAL A 127 0.28 -5.95 6.99
N GLY A 128 0.66 -4.70 7.22
CA GLY A 128 1.37 -4.24 8.41
C GLY A 128 2.82 -4.71 8.42
N ALA A 129 3.51 -4.57 7.29
CA ALA A 129 4.94 -4.79 7.09
C ALA A 129 5.53 -3.63 6.28
N SER A 130 6.85 -3.61 6.10
CA SER A 130 7.55 -2.74 5.14
C SER A 130 8.69 -3.51 4.47
N SER A 131 9.28 -2.92 3.43
CA SER A 131 10.48 -3.48 2.79
C SER A 131 11.76 -3.32 3.64
N GLY A 132 11.66 -2.66 4.77
CA GLY A 132 12.81 -2.22 5.58
C GLY A 132 13.28 -0.81 5.20
N GLY A 133 14.52 -0.50 5.56
CA GLY A 133 15.14 0.77 5.17
C GLY A 133 14.41 2.00 5.66
N THR A 134 14.38 3.04 4.83
CA THR A 134 13.70 4.31 5.17
C THR A 134 12.19 4.19 5.29
N ASP A 135 11.57 3.13 4.77
CA ASP A 135 10.16 2.84 5.02
C ASP A 135 9.89 2.70 6.54
N VAL A 136 10.86 2.13 7.27
CA VAL A 136 10.81 2.04 8.75
C VAL A 136 10.86 3.46 9.36
N ILE A 137 11.74 4.32 8.86
CA ILE A 137 11.83 5.72 9.30
C ILE A 137 10.52 6.47 9.01
N ALA A 138 9.98 6.32 7.81
CA ALA A 138 8.69 6.92 7.43
C ALA A 138 7.54 6.46 8.34
N MET A 139 7.51 5.18 8.72
CA MET A 139 6.52 4.65 9.68
C MET A 139 6.71 5.21 11.10
N ILE A 140 7.95 5.45 11.52
CA ILE A 140 8.23 6.14 12.78
C ILE A 140 7.75 7.60 12.70
N VAL A 141 8.08 8.32 11.63
CA VAL A 141 7.62 9.70 11.40
C VAL A 141 6.09 9.75 11.39
N LYS A 142 5.43 8.86 10.64
CA LYS A 142 3.97 8.74 10.65
C LYS A 142 3.41 8.60 12.06
N LYS A 143 4.00 7.70 12.86
CA LYS A 143 3.53 7.39 14.21
C LYS A 143 3.71 8.55 15.20
N TYR A 144 4.84 9.24 15.17
CA TYR A 144 5.21 10.25 16.16
C TYR A 144 4.97 11.70 15.72
N ALA A 145 5.04 11.99 14.42
CA ALA A 145 4.74 13.31 13.88
C ALA A 145 3.28 13.46 13.42
N HIS A 146 2.42 12.44 13.67
CA HIS A 146 0.99 12.45 13.32
C HIS A 146 0.72 12.75 11.85
N VAL A 147 1.60 12.30 10.95
CA VAL A 147 1.39 12.41 9.51
C VAL A 147 0.35 11.37 9.10
N GLU A 148 -0.77 11.81 8.52
CA GLU A 148 -1.90 10.94 8.19
C GLU A 148 -1.54 9.91 7.10
N ASN A 149 -0.84 10.36 6.05
CA ASN A 149 -0.54 9.56 4.87
C ASN A 149 0.87 8.96 4.93
N ILE A 150 0.99 7.69 4.55
CA ILE A 150 2.27 6.98 4.49
C ILE A 150 3.15 7.54 3.37
N GLY A 151 2.56 7.83 2.20
CA GLY A 151 3.28 8.41 1.07
C GLY A 151 3.86 9.79 1.39
N MET A 152 3.13 10.63 2.13
CA MET A 152 3.67 11.92 2.59
C MET A 152 4.85 11.72 3.55
N ALA A 153 4.78 10.76 4.48
CA ALA A 153 5.90 10.44 5.37
C ALA A 153 7.12 9.94 4.58
N LEU A 154 6.91 9.10 3.57
CA LEU A 154 7.96 8.65 2.65
C LEU A 154 8.55 9.80 1.85
N PHE A 155 7.71 10.67 1.30
CA PHE A 155 8.16 11.86 0.57
C PHE A 155 9.11 12.72 1.41
N LEU A 156 8.73 13.05 2.63
CA LEU A 156 9.54 13.88 3.52
C LEU A 156 10.88 13.23 3.88
N THR A 157 10.89 11.93 4.16
CA THR A 157 12.10 11.20 4.52
C THR A 157 13.05 10.95 3.34
N GLU A 158 12.51 10.79 2.14
CA GLU A 158 13.31 10.51 0.94
C GLU A 158 13.76 11.79 0.21
N LEU A 159 13.12 12.93 0.44
CA LEU A 159 13.47 14.21 -0.19
C LEU A 159 14.93 14.61 0.06
N VAL A 160 15.45 14.34 1.26
CA VAL A 160 16.85 14.60 1.61
C VAL A 160 17.80 13.88 0.65
N MET A 161 17.48 12.64 0.26
CA MET A 161 18.31 11.87 -0.67
C MET A 161 18.29 12.46 -2.09
N ILE A 162 17.17 13.02 -2.51
CA ILE A 162 17.09 13.72 -3.82
C ILE A 162 17.96 14.99 -3.83
N ILE A 163 17.98 15.74 -2.73
CA ILE A 163 18.85 16.92 -2.60
C ILE A 163 20.32 16.49 -2.72
N ILE A 164 20.73 15.43 -2.04
CA ILE A 164 22.09 14.88 -2.14
C ILE A 164 22.39 14.42 -3.58
N ALA A 165 21.43 13.77 -4.24
CA ALA A 165 21.58 13.28 -5.60
C ALA A 165 21.85 14.39 -6.62
N CYS A 166 21.34 15.61 -6.41
CA CYS A 166 21.61 16.78 -7.25
C CYS A 166 23.11 17.17 -7.28
N PHE A 167 23.89 16.78 -6.26
CA PHE A 167 25.33 17.06 -6.20
C PHE A 167 26.18 15.91 -6.74
N VAL A 168 25.61 14.71 -6.88
CA VAL A 168 26.34 13.48 -7.26
C VAL A 168 26.09 13.10 -8.72
N PHE A 169 24.89 13.35 -9.21
CA PHE A 169 24.45 13.01 -10.56
C PHE A 169 24.18 14.26 -11.40
N ASP A 170 24.00 14.04 -12.71
CA ASP A 170 23.55 15.10 -13.63
C ASP A 170 22.12 15.54 -13.30
N ILE A 171 21.80 16.77 -13.69
CA ILE A 171 20.49 17.38 -13.39
C ILE A 171 19.32 16.58 -13.97
N LYS A 172 19.51 15.90 -15.10
CA LYS A 172 18.48 15.07 -15.74
C LYS A 172 18.10 13.88 -14.84
N THR A 173 19.10 13.16 -14.32
CA THR A 173 18.89 12.04 -13.38
C THR A 173 18.26 12.49 -12.06
N ALA A 174 18.68 13.65 -11.54
CA ALA A 174 18.08 14.24 -10.34
C ALA A 174 16.60 14.62 -10.56
N LEU A 175 16.26 15.21 -11.70
CA LEU A 175 14.87 15.53 -12.05
C LEU A 175 14.00 14.28 -12.21
N TYR A 176 14.48 13.25 -12.88
CA TYR A 176 13.77 11.97 -12.95
C TYR A 176 13.55 11.36 -11.56
N SER A 177 14.55 11.44 -10.70
CA SER A 177 14.45 10.94 -9.33
C SER A 177 13.44 11.74 -8.50
N PHE A 178 13.38 13.05 -8.66
CA PHE A 178 12.38 13.90 -8.00
C PHE A 178 10.95 13.55 -8.46
N VAL A 179 10.73 13.48 -9.79
CA VAL A 179 9.44 13.04 -10.35
C VAL A 179 9.08 11.64 -9.83
N GLY A 180 10.06 10.72 -9.81
CA GLY A 180 9.88 9.38 -9.28
C GLY A 180 9.43 9.37 -7.81
N LEU A 181 10.04 10.20 -6.96
CA LEU A 181 9.66 10.33 -5.56
C LEU A 181 8.22 10.84 -5.40
N VAL A 182 7.88 11.94 -6.09
CA VAL A 182 6.54 12.53 -6.05
C VAL A 182 5.48 11.50 -6.47
N VAL A 183 5.63 10.93 -7.66
CA VAL A 183 4.64 9.99 -8.22
C VAL A 183 4.53 8.72 -7.37
N LYS A 184 5.66 8.15 -6.92
CA LYS A 184 5.68 6.97 -6.04
C LYS A 184 4.91 7.23 -4.75
N SER A 185 5.13 8.37 -4.10
CA SER A 185 4.49 8.72 -2.83
C SER A 185 2.98 8.83 -2.97
N PHE A 186 2.49 9.57 -3.97
CA PHE A 186 1.06 9.66 -4.26
C PHE A 186 0.45 8.31 -4.65
N MET A 187 1.16 7.51 -5.43
CA MET A 187 0.69 6.20 -5.87
C MET A 187 0.52 5.23 -4.69
N ILE A 188 1.44 5.24 -3.73
CA ILE A 188 1.34 4.41 -2.52
C ILE A 188 0.07 4.77 -1.74
N ASP A 189 -0.17 6.06 -1.47
CA ASP A 189 -1.36 6.51 -0.74
C ASP A 189 -2.64 6.15 -1.49
N ALA A 190 -2.70 6.42 -2.79
CA ALA A 190 -3.85 6.09 -3.62
C ALA A 190 -4.16 4.58 -3.65
N ILE A 191 -3.14 3.71 -3.68
CA ILE A 191 -3.33 2.26 -3.65
C ILE A 191 -3.82 1.81 -2.29
N ILE A 192 -3.22 2.29 -1.20
CA ILE A 192 -3.62 1.96 0.18
C ILE A 192 -5.08 2.37 0.40
N GLU A 193 -5.43 3.61 0.05
CA GLU A 193 -6.78 4.12 0.17
C GLU A 193 -7.76 3.22 -0.61
N ASN A 194 -7.49 2.92 -1.87
CA ASN A 194 -8.35 2.06 -2.68
C ASN A 194 -8.54 0.65 -2.11
N ILE A 195 -7.50 0.06 -1.51
CA ILE A 195 -7.60 -1.25 -0.85
C ILE A 195 -8.42 -1.17 0.43
N MET A 196 -8.30 -0.07 1.17
CA MET A 196 -8.98 0.13 2.45
C MET A 196 -10.40 0.65 2.31
N LEU A 197 -10.78 1.18 1.14
CA LEU A 197 -12.13 1.71 0.89
C LEU A 197 -13.23 0.74 1.34
N ARG A 198 -14.15 1.28 2.12
CA ARG A 198 -15.41 0.62 2.49
C ARG A 198 -16.57 1.22 1.70
N LYS A 199 -17.66 0.49 1.67
CA LYS A 199 -18.90 0.96 1.06
C LYS A 199 -19.92 1.15 2.18
N SER A 200 -20.29 2.40 2.41
CA SER A 200 -21.45 2.73 3.23
C SER A 200 -22.70 2.54 2.37
N ILE A 201 -23.57 1.65 2.81
CA ILE A 201 -24.78 1.28 2.10
C ILE A 201 -25.97 1.87 2.85
N MET A 202 -26.82 2.56 2.11
CA MET A 202 -28.14 2.95 2.55
C MET A 202 -29.16 2.29 1.63
N LEU A 203 -30.06 1.50 2.21
CA LEU A 203 -31.13 0.81 1.51
C LEU A 203 -32.47 1.36 2.00
N ILE A 204 -33.39 1.61 1.07
CA ILE A 204 -34.80 1.88 1.38
C ILE A 204 -35.59 0.68 0.85
N CYS A 205 -36.36 0.00 1.71
CA CYS A 205 -37.05 -1.24 1.36
C CYS A 205 -38.38 -1.36 2.13
N ASP A 206 -39.26 -2.17 1.59
CA ASP A 206 -40.57 -2.49 2.20
C ASP A 206 -40.39 -3.54 3.30
N ASP A 207 -39.52 -4.52 3.08
CA ASP A 207 -39.20 -5.58 4.03
C ASP A 207 -37.70 -5.56 4.41
N LYS A 208 -37.47 -5.16 5.67
CA LYS A 208 -36.12 -5.11 6.25
C LYS A 208 -35.58 -6.45 6.67
N ASP A 209 -36.47 -7.42 7.01
CA ASP A 209 -36.06 -8.63 7.71
C ASP A 209 -35.19 -9.52 6.81
N VAL A 210 -35.60 -9.73 5.56
CA VAL A 210 -34.83 -10.48 4.56
C VAL A 210 -33.47 -9.85 4.28
N ILE A 211 -33.42 -8.52 4.17
CA ILE A 211 -32.17 -7.78 3.87
C ILE A 211 -31.24 -7.78 5.08
N CYS A 212 -31.78 -7.50 6.28
CA CYS A 212 -31.00 -7.51 7.52
C CYS A 212 -30.47 -8.91 7.84
N ASP A 213 -31.28 -9.96 7.63
CA ASP A 213 -30.84 -11.35 7.82
C ASP A 213 -29.67 -11.70 6.89
N TYR A 214 -29.75 -11.35 5.61
CA TYR A 214 -28.66 -11.57 4.67
C TYR A 214 -27.37 -10.81 5.07
N ILE A 215 -27.50 -9.55 5.50
CA ILE A 215 -26.35 -8.73 5.93
C ILE A 215 -25.72 -9.32 7.20
N THR A 216 -26.54 -9.75 8.18
CA THR A 216 -26.02 -10.20 9.47
C THR A 216 -25.52 -11.65 9.45
N ASN A 217 -26.26 -12.55 8.83
CA ASN A 217 -25.97 -13.97 8.87
C ASN A 217 -25.11 -14.46 7.70
N THR A 218 -25.28 -13.90 6.50
CA THR A 218 -24.51 -14.30 5.32
C THR A 218 -23.25 -13.47 5.12
N LEU A 219 -23.38 -12.14 5.22
CA LEU A 219 -22.23 -11.25 5.06
C LEU A 219 -21.44 -11.03 6.37
N GLU A 220 -21.97 -11.49 7.50
CA GLU A 220 -21.37 -11.32 8.85
C GLU A 220 -21.03 -9.87 9.17
N LYS A 221 -21.98 -8.96 8.87
CA LYS A 221 -21.86 -7.51 9.12
C LYS A 221 -23.02 -6.99 9.92
N SER A 222 -22.78 -5.88 10.62
CA SER A 222 -23.84 -5.18 11.33
C SER A 222 -24.76 -4.43 10.36
N ALA A 223 -26.04 -4.44 10.64
CA ALA A 223 -27.04 -3.61 10.00
C ALA A 223 -27.82 -2.82 11.07
N THR A 224 -28.12 -1.57 10.78
CA THR A 224 -29.00 -0.74 11.60
C THR A 224 -30.12 -0.25 10.73
N TYR A 225 -31.38 -0.29 11.22
CA TYR A 225 -32.50 0.20 10.46
C TYR A 225 -33.29 1.25 11.22
N VAL A 226 -33.99 2.09 10.45
CA VAL A 226 -34.92 3.11 10.93
C VAL A 226 -36.21 2.98 10.15
N GLU A 227 -37.37 3.13 10.85
CA GLU A 227 -38.68 3.23 10.17
C GLU A 227 -38.82 4.58 9.50
N ALA A 228 -39.32 4.58 8.29
CA ALA A 228 -39.54 5.76 7.48
C ALA A 228 -40.88 5.71 6.76
N ARG A 229 -41.33 6.83 6.22
CA ARG A 229 -42.48 6.89 5.34
C ARG A 229 -42.14 7.58 4.04
N GLY A 230 -42.63 7.04 2.93
CA GLY A 230 -42.52 7.67 1.64
C GLY A 230 -43.28 9.01 1.64
N ALA A 231 -42.59 10.11 1.30
CA ALA A 231 -43.20 11.44 1.31
C ALA A 231 -44.32 11.58 0.26
N TYR A 232 -44.24 10.84 -0.83
CA TYR A 232 -45.25 10.88 -1.91
C TYR A 232 -46.35 9.84 -1.73
N THR A 233 -45.99 8.59 -1.39
CA THR A 233 -46.96 7.49 -1.27
C THR A 233 -47.59 7.41 0.13
N GLY A 234 -46.92 7.93 1.16
CA GLY A 234 -47.31 7.75 2.56
C GLY A 234 -47.05 6.32 3.10
N GLU A 235 -46.53 5.43 2.28
CA GLU A 235 -46.29 4.04 2.64
C GLU A 235 -45.16 3.89 3.66
N ARG A 236 -45.24 2.85 4.48
CA ARG A 236 -44.21 2.50 5.45
C ARG A 236 -43.05 1.84 4.76
N ASN A 237 -41.85 2.37 5.00
CA ASN A 237 -40.59 1.85 4.49
C ASN A 237 -39.57 1.72 5.62
N TYR A 238 -38.47 1.01 5.36
CA TYR A 238 -37.34 0.89 6.25
C TYR A 238 -36.10 1.41 5.57
N ILE A 239 -35.30 2.23 6.29
CA ILE A 239 -33.97 2.65 5.86
C ILE A 239 -32.97 1.77 6.60
N VAL A 240 -32.21 0.95 5.87
CA VAL A 240 -31.19 0.07 6.43
C VAL A 240 -29.81 0.64 6.12
N PHE A 241 -28.98 0.78 7.15
CA PHE A 241 -27.60 1.22 7.05
C PHE A 241 -26.64 0.05 7.34
N SER A 242 -25.60 -0.11 6.52
CA SER A 242 -24.52 -1.06 6.75
C SER A 242 -23.24 -0.59 6.10
N THR A 243 -22.09 -1.02 6.64
CA THR A 243 -20.77 -0.76 6.05
C THR A 243 -20.15 -2.08 5.60
N LEU A 244 -19.92 -2.19 4.29
CA LEU A 244 -19.49 -3.40 3.61
C LEU A 244 -18.17 -3.21 2.88
N THR A 245 -17.52 -4.31 2.53
CA THR A 245 -16.45 -4.29 1.53
C THR A 245 -17.05 -4.13 0.13
N LYS A 246 -16.24 -3.72 -0.86
CA LYS A 246 -16.68 -3.63 -2.27
C LYS A 246 -17.29 -4.94 -2.77
N LYS A 247 -16.68 -6.08 -2.41
CA LYS A 247 -17.17 -7.41 -2.81
C LYS A 247 -18.54 -7.71 -2.19
N GLN A 248 -18.69 -7.50 -0.88
CA GLN A 248 -19.95 -7.70 -0.17
C GLN A 248 -21.08 -6.78 -0.67
N ALA A 249 -20.76 -5.54 -1.05
CA ALA A 249 -21.75 -4.63 -1.64
C ALA A 249 -22.27 -5.14 -2.99
N ILE A 250 -21.41 -5.75 -3.81
CA ILE A 250 -21.79 -6.39 -5.07
C ILE A 250 -22.65 -7.64 -4.78
N GLU A 251 -22.27 -8.46 -3.81
CA GLU A 251 -23.03 -9.65 -3.40
C GLU A 251 -24.43 -9.29 -2.89
N LEU A 252 -24.53 -8.25 -2.04
CA LEU A 252 -25.81 -7.74 -1.56
C LEU A 252 -26.72 -7.23 -2.69
N ARG A 253 -26.14 -6.46 -3.64
CA ARG A 253 -26.86 -6.00 -4.82
C ARG A 253 -27.39 -7.16 -5.66
N SER A 254 -26.56 -8.18 -5.87
CA SER A 254 -26.96 -9.37 -6.61
C SER A 254 -28.07 -10.15 -5.91
N PHE A 255 -27.99 -10.28 -4.58
CA PHE A 255 -29.03 -10.91 -3.75
C PHE A 255 -30.37 -10.18 -3.86
N ILE A 256 -30.39 -8.85 -3.74
CA ILE A 256 -31.61 -8.02 -3.89
C ILE A 256 -32.24 -8.24 -5.27
N HIS A 257 -31.43 -8.23 -6.31
CA HIS A 257 -31.90 -8.40 -7.69
C HIS A 257 -32.43 -9.83 -7.95
N GLN A 258 -31.74 -10.87 -7.50
CA GLN A 258 -32.13 -12.27 -7.70
C GLN A 258 -33.44 -12.62 -6.97
N ASN A 259 -33.65 -12.06 -5.77
CA ASN A 259 -34.85 -12.28 -4.98
C ASN A 259 -35.96 -11.28 -5.33
N LYS A 260 -35.78 -10.41 -6.34
CA LYS A 260 -36.76 -9.41 -6.78
C LYS A 260 -37.27 -8.53 -5.65
N LEU A 261 -36.41 -8.20 -4.67
CA LEU A 261 -36.80 -7.38 -3.52
C LEU A 261 -36.98 -5.91 -3.97
N HIS A 262 -38.09 -5.30 -3.53
CA HIS A 262 -38.34 -3.89 -3.74
C HIS A 262 -37.43 -3.08 -2.81
N ALA A 263 -36.30 -2.63 -3.33
CA ALA A 263 -35.34 -1.86 -2.56
C ALA A 263 -34.60 -0.85 -3.45
N PHE A 264 -34.44 0.37 -2.92
CA PHE A 264 -33.53 1.36 -3.47
C PHE A 264 -32.22 1.31 -2.70
N MET A 265 -31.12 1.14 -3.40
CA MET A 265 -29.77 1.00 -2.80
C MET A 265 -28.87 2.15 -3.22
N SER A 266 -28.46 2.98 -2.27
CA SER A 266 -27.41 3.99 -2.42
C SER A 266 -26.09 3.45 -1.87
N VAL A 267 -25.00 3.61 -2.63
CA VAL A 267 -23.66 3.13 -2.29
C VAL A 267 -22.68 4.28 -2.30
N MET A 268 -22.14 4.62 -1.15
CA MET A 268 -21.14 5.66 -0.99
C MET A 268 -19.77 5.03 -0.68
N SER A 269 -18.70 5.61 -1.21
CA SER A 269 -17.34 5.23 -0.81
C SER A 269 -16.96 5.95 0.47
N THR A 270 -16.42 5.21 1.44
CA THR A 270 -15.99 5.77 2.72
C THR A 270 -14.54 5.33 2.93
N SER A 271 -13.64 6.30 3.04
CA SER A 271 -12.20 6.04 3.24
C SER A 271 -11.91 5.59 4.67
N GLU A 272 -12.65 6.11 5.64
CA GLU A 272 -12.44 5.84 7.05
C GLU A 272 -13.71 5.36 7.73
N VAL A 273 -13.58 4.31 8.53
CA VAL A 273 -14.65 3.78 9.38
C VAL A 273 -14.04 3.43 10.73
N PHE A 274 -14.54 4.07 11.76
CA PHE A 274 -14.12 3.83 13.15
C PHE A 274 -15.21 3.08 13.91
N GLY A 275 -14.82 2.21 14.83
CA GLY A 275 -15.73 1.50 15.71
C GLY A 275 -15.42 0.01 15.84
N LYS A 276 -16.25 -0.71 16.61
CA LYS A 276 -16.07 -2.14 16.90
C LYS A 276 -16.11 -2.96 15.61
N GLY A 277 -15.01 -3.63 15.30
CA GLY A 277 -14.85 -4.40 14.05
C GLY A 277 -14.17 -3.64 12.91
N PHE A 278 -13.81 -2.37 13.12
CA PHE A 278 -13.07 -1.49 12.21
C PHE A 278 -11.85 -0.89 12.92
N SER A 279 -11.34 0.24 12.46
CA SER A 279 -10.28 0.96 13.14
C SER A 279 -10.72 1.44 14.53
N SER A 280 -9.82 1.46 15.53
CA SER A 280 -10.11 2.02 16.85
C SER A 280 -10.37 3.52 16.74
N LEU A 281 -11.35 4.00 17.49
CA LEU A 281 -11.57 5.42 17.69
C LEU A 281 -10.34 6.08 18.30
#